data_8b62d071c3260fce24eb2ebee6d1c838
#
_entry.id   8b62d071c3260fce24eb2ebee6d1c838
#
_cell.length_a   1.000
_cell.length_b   1.000
_cell.length_c   1.000
_cell.angle_alpha   90.00
_cell.angle_beta   90.00
_cell.angle_gamma   90.00
#
_symmetry.space_group_name_H-M   'P 1'
#
loop_
_entity.id
_entity.type
_entity.pdbx_description
1 polymer ?
#
loop_
_entity_poly.entity_id
_entity_poly.type
_entity_poly.pdbx_seq_one_letter_code
_entity_poly.pdbx_strand_id
1 'polypeptide(L)'
;MQLLTIDEIISSIMEETEGLDAEITDGIILSKKEIPQYEIEKLKSELGIEYLDSAFSEYILSYNWGNFGFLSYQFGYGDETSLSWLINRNLDYDEYPVLRERNLIIIANGDPYTILLECKSGEIYAFTSDMTYEEIVPVASDFEEFVRTMGTAQYAVWKNAEKEFIESMEREYSESSLKFWKELVSVY
;
A
#
# COMPACT_ATOMS: atom_id res chain seq x y z
N MET A 1 -1.98 -16.38 -12.72
CA MET A 1 -2.91 -16.20 -11.56
C MET A 1 -3.79 -14.98 -11.84
N GLN A 2 -5.07 -14.96 -11.41
CA GLN A 2 -5.91 -13.76 -11.50
C GLN A 2 -5.75 -12.95 -10.19
N LEU A 3 -5.78 -11.63 -10.28
CA LEU A 3 -5.76 -10.77 -9.07
C LEU A 3 -7.03 -11.00 -8.24
N LEU A 4 -6.83 -11.26 -6.96
CA LEU A 4 -7.91 -11.38 -5.99
C LEU A 4 -8.64 -10.04 -5.81
N THR A 5 -9.91 -10.08 -5.52
CA THR A 5 -10.65 -8.93 -5.01
C THR A 5 -10.30 -8.65 -3.55
N ILE A 6 -10.60 -7.46 -3.05
CA ILE A 6 -10.31 -7.11 -1.64
C ILE A 6 -11.06 -8.02 -0.67
N ASP A 7 -12.31 -8.39 -0.97
CA ASP A 7 -13.07 -9.30 -0.12
C ASP A 7 -12.47 -10.73 -0.13
N GLU A 8 -11.96 -11.20 -1.27
CA GLU A 8 -11.24 -12.48 -1.35
C GLU A 8 -9.91 -12.44 -0.59
N ILE A 9 -9.17 -11.32 -0.64
CA ILE A 9 -7.94 -11.10 0.13
C ILE A 9 -8.25 -11.17 1.63
N ILE A 10 -9.26 -10.42 2.10
CA ILE A 10 -9.67 -10.41 3.50
C ILE A 10 -10.07 -11.83 3.94
N SER A 11 -10.88 -12.53 3.13
CA SER A 11 -11.32 -13.90 3.43
C SER A 11 -10.13 -14.86 3.51
N SER A 12 -9.17 -14.77 2.57
CA SER A 12 -7.99 -15.65 2.57
C SER A 12 -7.09 -15.40 3.79
N ILE A 13 -6.92 -14.14 4.19
CA ILE A 13 -6.14 -13.78 5.39
C ILE A 13 -6.83 -14.36 6.63
N MET A 14 -8.14 -14.21 6.75
CA MET A 14 -8.91 -14.75 7.88
C MET A 14 -8.83 -16.29 7.96
N GLU A 15 -8.88 -16.98 6.82
CA GLU A 15 -8.72 -18.43 6.76
C GLU A 15 -7.32 -18.88 7.20
N GLU A 16 -6.26 -18.22 6.72
CA GLU A 16 -4.86 -18.57 7.07
C GLU A 16 -4.51 -18.23 8.52
N THR A 17 -5.22 -17.30 9.12
CA THR A 17 -5.00 -16.88 10.51
C THR A 17 -6.00 -17.50 11.49
N GLU A 18 -6.87 -18.39 11.02
CA GLU A 18 -7.86 -19.07 11.86
C GLU A 18 -7.21 -19.84 13.03
N GLY A 19 -7.64 -19.55 14.24
CA GLY A 19 -7.13 -20.17 15.46
C GLY A 19 -5.84 -19.56 16.01
N LEU A 20 -5.29 -18.54 15.39
CA LEU A 20 -4.19 -17.74 15.96
C LEU A 20 -4.73 -16.75 17.00
N ASP A 21 -3.90 -16.44 18.00
CA ASP A 21 -4.24 -15.43 18.99
C ASP A 21 -4.38 -14.03 18.35
N ALA A 22 -5.31 -13.22 18.89
CA ALA A 22 -5.59 -11.87 18.39
C ALA A 22 -4.33 -10.97 18.37
N GLU A 23 -3.39 -11.16 19.30
CA GLU A 23 -2.12 -10.43 19.34
C GLU A 23 -1.21 -10.77 18.13
N ILE A 24 -1.33 -11.99 17.59
CA ILE A 24 -0.55 -12.42 16.41
C ILE A 24 -1.18 -11.89 15.12
N THR A 25 -2.51 -11.76 15.09
CA THR A 25 -3.25 -11.32 13.91
C THR A 25 -3.45 -9.80 13.84
N ASP A 26 -3.02 -9.09 14.87
CA ASP A 26 -3.07 -7.63 14.90
C ASP A 26 -2.21 -7.03 13.78
N GLY A 27 -2.79 -6.10 13.02
CA GLY A 27 -2.12 -5.49 11.87
C GLY A 27 -2.03 -6.37 10.61
N ILE A 28 -2.53 -7.61 10.64
CA ILE A 28 -2.53 -8.51 9.47
C ILE A 28 -3.90 -8.51 8.78
N ILE A 29 -4.99 -8.41 9.54
CA ILE A 29 -6.35 -8.47 9.00
C ILE A 29 -6.84 -7.06 8.66
N LEU A 30 -7.09 -6.80 7.36
CA LEU A 30 -7.69 -5.55 6.92
C LEU A 30 -9.17 -5.52 7.32
N SER A 31 -9.50 -4.74 8.33
CA SER A 31 -10.86 -4.59 8.83
C SER A 31 -11.56 -3.38 8.19
N LYS A 32 -12.89 -3.51 7.96
CA LYS A 32 -13.72 -2.36 7.56
C LYS A 32 -13.81 -1.36 8.71
N LYS A 33 -13.68 -0.09 8.38
CA LYS A 33 -13.76 1.02 9.32
C LYS A 33 -14.27 2.28 8.62
N GLU A 34 -15.15 3.00 9.27
CA GLU A 34 -15.63 4.29 8.74
C GLU A 34 -14.85 5.43 9.41
N ILE A 35 -14.02 6.11 8.61
CA ILE A 35 -13.33 7.33 9.01
C ILE A 35 -14.12 8.52 8.46
N PRO A 36 -14.36 9.57 9.26
CA PRO A 36 -15.14 10.71 8.80
C PRO A 36 -14.51 11.45 7.62
N GLN A 37 -15.33 11.87 6.65
CA GLN A 37 -14.89 12.56 5.43
C GLN A 37 -14.05 13.82 5.70
N TYR A 38 -14.25 14.54 6.81
CA TYR A 38 -13.47 15.72 7.13
C TYR A 38 -11.97 15.43 7.36
N GLU A 39 -11.60 14.17 7.65
CA GLU A 39 -10.19 13.76 7.79
C GLU A 39 -9.42 13.90 6.47
N ILE A 40 -10.08 13.80 5.31
CA ILE A 40 -9.45 14.08 4.00
C ILE A 40 -9.05 15.56 3.89
N GLU A 41 -9.93 16.47 4.27
CA GLU A 41 -9.61 17.91 4.22
C GLU A 41 -8.52 18.28 5.24
N LYS A 42 -8.53 17.64 6.40
CA LYS A 42 -7.46 17.76 7.40
C LYS A 42 -6.14 17.24 6.84
N LEU A 43 -6.12 16.03 6.25
CA LEU A 43 -4.94 15.44 5.61
C LEU A 43 -4.36 16.40 4.55
N LYS A 44 -5.20 16.89 3.65
CA LYS A 44 -4.77 17.83 2.59
C LYS A 44 -4.19 19.12 3.19
N SER A 45 -4.82 19.67 4.20
CA SER A 45 -4.38 20.88 4.87
C SER A 45 -3.03 20.70 5.57
N GLU A 46 -2.88 19.61 6.35
CA GLU A 46 -1.65 19.34 7.10
C GLU A 46 -0.47 19.02 6.19
N LEU A 47 -0.70 18.28 5.12
CA LEU A 47 0.32 17.94 4.13
C LEU A 47 0.57 19.08 3.12
N GLY A 48 -0.30 20.10 3.04
CA GLY A 48 -0.19 21.19 2.10
C GLY A 48 -0.35 20.72 0.64
N ILE A 49 -1.20 19.73 0.39
CA ILE A 49 -1.54 19.22 -0.93
C ILE A 49 -2.90 19.75 -1.38
N GLU A 50 -3.04 20.03 -2.66
CA GLU A 50 -4.28 20.58 -3.23
C GLU A 50 -5.26 19.45 -3.62
N TYR A 51 -4.71 18.37 -4.17
CA TYR A 51 -5.48 17.25 -4.71
C TYR A 51 -5.19 15.99 -3.91
N LEU A 52 -6.18 15.10 -3.86
CA LEU A 52 -6.02 13.71 -3.44
C LEU A 52 -6.97 12.87 -4.29
N ASP A 53 -6.47 11.79 -4.87
CA ASP A 53 -7.26 10.91 -5.71
C ASP A 53 -8.51 10.41 -4.98
N SER A 54 -9.64 10.37 -5.68
CA SER A 54 -10.94 10.06 -5.07
C SER A 54 -11.07 8.58 -4.69
N ALA A 55 -10.53 7.68 -5.51
CA ALA A 55 -10.56 6.26 -5.23
C ALA A 55 -9.67 5.94 -4.00
N PHE A 56 -8.45 6.48 -3.96
CA PHE A 56 -7.61 6.39 -2.77
C PHE A 56 -8.32 6.92 -1.52
N SER A 57 -8.98 8.09 -1.63
CA SER A 57 -9.72 8.70 -0.52
C SER A 57 -10.83 7.77 0.01
N GLU A 58 -11.58 7.13 -0.87
CA GLU A 58 -12.63 6.18 -0.48
C GLU A 58 -12.05 4.97 0.26
N TYR A 59 -10.93 4.40 -0.22
CA TYR A 59 -10.28 3.27 0.41
C TYR A 59 -9.73 3.58 1.81
N ILE A 60 -9.05 4.72 1.97
CA ILE A 60 -8.47 5.07 3.28
C ILE A 60 -9.51 5.46 4.32
N LEU A 61 -10.72 5.84 3.89
CA LEU A 61 -11.85 6.09 4.78
C LEU A 61 -12.67 4.84 5.12
N SER A 62 -12.57 3.78 4.30
CA SER A 62 -13.43 2.58 4.41
C SER A 62 -12.79 1.41 5.15
N TYR A 63 -11.47 1.45 5.37
CA TYR A 63 -10.72 0.36 6.00
C TYR A 63 -9.69 0.89 7.00
N ASN A 64 -9.31 0.04 7.95
CA ASN A 64 -8.28 0.34 8.95
C ASN A 64 -6.86 0.16 8.41
N TRP A 65 -6.40 1.08 7.58
CA TRP A 65 -5.01 1.13 7.10
C TRP A 65 -4.02 1.58 8.18
N GLY A 66 -4.50 2.25 9.23
CA GLY A 66 -3.68 2.74 10.33
C GLY A 66 -3.00 1.63 11.15
N ASN A 67 -3.50 0.40 11.05
CA ASN A 67 -2.86 -0.78 11.65
C ASN A 67 -2.97 -1.96 10.68
N PHE A 68 -2.30 -1.86 9.51
CA PHE A 68 -2.36 -2.90 8.50
C PHE A 68 -1.10 -2.92 7.63
N GLY A 69 -0.70 -4.13 7.18
CA GLY A 69 0.37 -4.33 6.22
C GLY A 69 0.19 -5.60 5.38
N PHE A 70 0.89 -5.65 4.26
CA PHE A 70 1.07 -6.84 3.43
C PHE A 70 2.53 -7.25 3.44
N LEU A 71 2.82 -8.53 3.71
CA LEU A 71 4.19 -9.04 3.75
C LEU A 71 5.08 -8.13 4.63
N SER A 72 6.17 -7.59 4.08
CA SER A 72 7.06 -6.64 4.77
C SER A 72 6.65 -5.16 4.63
N TYR A 73 5.52 -4.86 4.01
CA TYR A 73 5.08 -3.48 3.76
C TYR A 73 3.98 -3.06 4.72
N GLN A 74 4.23 -1.99 5.46
CA GLN A 74 3.34 -1.48 6.49
C GLN A 74 2.76 -0.12 6.11
N PHE A 75 1.42 0.02 6.18
CA PHE A 75 0.71 1.29 6.00
C PHE A 75 0.75 2.11 7.29
N GLY A 76 0.31 1.61 8.43
CA GLY A 76 0.35 2.28 9.73
C GLY A 76 0.70 1.32 10.87
N TYR A 77 0.95 1.85 12.08
CA TYR A 77 1.41 1.10 13.26
C TYR A 77 0.52 1.35 14.50
N GLY A 78 -0.78 1.41 14.35
CA GLY A 78 -1.67 1.59 15.47
C GLY A 78 -3.13 1.63 15.03
N ASP A 79 -4.05 1.30 15.94
CA ASP A 79 -5.48 1.37 15.66
C ASP A 79 -5.95 2.82 15.68
N GLU A 80 -5.73 3.51 14.56
CA GLU A 80 -6.05 4.91 14.39
C GLU A 80 -7.50 5.08 13.90
N THR A 81 -8.23 5.98 14.53
CA THR A 81 -9.58 6.38 14.11
C THR A 81 -9.58 7.60 13.19
N SER A 82 -8.40 8.04 12.76
CA SER A 82 -8.14 9.20 11.93
C SER A 82 -7.08 8.88 10.88
N LEU A 83 -6.74 9.84 10.04
CA LEU A 83 -5.65 9.74 9.06
C LEU A 83 -4.32 10.28 9.61
N SER A 84 -4.17 10.42 10.93
CA SER A 84 -2.93 10.94 11.55
C SER A 84 -1.71 10.06 11.26
N TRP A 85 -1.89 8.74 11.11
CA TRP A 85 -0.81 7.83 10.72
C TRP A 85 -0.19 8.22 9.36
N LEU A 86 -1.02 8.62 8.38
CA LEU A 86 -0.58 9.03 7.05
C LEU A 86 0.04 10.43 7.07
N ILE A 87 -0.54 11.34 7.87
CA ILE A 87 -0.01 12.69 8.08
C ILE A 87 1.39 12.61 8.69
N ASN A 88 1.54 11.91 9.82
CA ASN A 88 2.80 11.80 10.54
C ASN A 88 3.88 11.13 9.68
N ARG A 89 3.56 10.05 8.97
CA ARG A 89 4.48 9.37 8.05
C ARG A 89 5.14 10.32 7.07
N ASN A 90 4.38 11.26 6.54
CA ASN A 90 4.89 12.21 5.57
C ASN A 90 5.63 13.38 6.25
N LEU A 91 5.07 13.96 7.33
CA LEU A 91 5.71 15.08 8.02
C LEU A 91 7.01 14.70 8.75
N ASP A 92 7.14 13.44 9.18
CA ASP A 92 8.35 12.91 9.80
C ASP A 92 9.45 12.57 8.78
N TYR A 93 9.15 12.62 7.48
CA TYR A 93 10.12 12.38 6.42
C TYR A 93 10.81 13.68 6.00
N ASP A 94 12.12 13.76 6.22
CA ASP A 94 12.92 14.97 6.03
C ASP A 94 12.80 15.58 4.62
N GLU A 95 12.66 14.74 3.59
CA GLU A 95 12.54 15.16 2.19
C GLU A 95 11.08 15.34 1.73
N TYR A 96 10.12 15.31 2.65
CA TYR A 96 8.71 15.51 2.28
C TYR A 96 8.44 16.80 1.48
N PRO A 97 9.10 17.94 1.72
CA PRO A 97 8.92 19.12 0.87
C PRO A 97 9.17 18.86 -0.63
N VAL A 98 10.16 18.01 -0.96
CA VAL A 98 10.47 17.61 -2.34
C VAL A 98 9.38 16.71 -2.92
N LEU A 99 8.89 15.75 -2.14
CA LEU A 99 7.76 14.89 -2.54
C LEU A 99 6.50 15.72 -2.81
N ARG A 100 6.17 16.64 -1.91
CA ARG A 100 5.01 17.53 -2.05
C ARG A 100 5.05 18.37 -3.33
N GLU A 101 6.20 18.92 -3.70
CA GLU A 101 6.37 19.68 -4.94
C GLU A 101 6.08 18.84 -6.19
N ARG A 102 6.19 17.50 -6.07
CA ARG A 102 5.90 16.53 -7.12
C ARG A 102 4.51 15.92 -7.00
N ASN A 103 3.68 16.40 -6.08
CA ASN A 103 2.38 15.84 -5.71
C ASN A 103 2.46 14.38 -5.21
N LEU A 104 3.55 13.98 -4.59
CA LEU A 104 3.77 12.64 -4.06
C LEU A 104 3.59 12.62 -2.54
N ILE A 105 2.98 11.54 -2.03
CA ILE A 105 2.93 11.22 -0.59
C ILE A 105 3.36 9.77 -0.36
N ILE A 106 3.98 9.53 0.80
CA ILE A 106 4.34 8.18 1.24
C ILE A 106 3.09 7.52 1.83
N ILE A 107 2.69 6.37 1.28
CA ILE A 107 1.51 5.61 1.75
C ILE A 107 1.86 4.33 2.50
N ALA A 108 3.01 3.72 2.21
CA ALA A 108 3.52 2.55 2.93
C ALA A 108 5.04 2.52 2.93
N ASN A 109 5.62 1.88 3.94
CA ASN A 109 7.05 1.59 4.00
C ASN A 109 7.27 0.08 4.07
N GLY A 110 8.31 -0.38 3.39
CA GLY A 110 8.78 -1.76 3.42
C GLY A 110 10.30 -1.81 3.23
N ASP A 111 10.82 -2.98 2.93
CA ASP A 111 12.22 -3.19 2.63
C ASP A 111 12.32 -3.96 1.29
N PRO A 112 13.04 -3.42 0.31
CA PRO A 112 13.82 -2.17 0.32
C PRO A 112 13.05 -0.90 -0.12
N TYR A 113 11.76 -1.01 -0.48
CA TYR A 113 11.04 0.09 -1.12
C TYR A 113 10.13 0.86 -0.17
N THR A 114 10.07 2.17 -0.39
CA THR A 114 9.00 3.05 0.07
C THR A 114 7.95 3.21 -1.04
N ILE A 115 6.68 3.18 -0.68
CA ILE A 115 5.56 3.27 -1.62
C ILE A 115 4.98 4.67 -1.62
N LEU A 116 4.88 5.26 -2.81
CA LEU A 116 4.38 6.60 -3.05
C LEU A 116 3.06 6.57 -3.81
N LEU A 117 2.18 7.51 -3.50
CA LEU A 117 0.99 7.84 -4.29
C LEU A 117 1.21 9.19 -4.98
N GLU A 118 0.94 9.28 -6.29
CA GLU A 118 0.74 10.56 -6.95
C GLU A 118 -0.68 11.04 -6.64
N CYS A 119 -0.79 12.19 -5.97
CA CYS A 119 -2.03 12.66 -5.36
C CYS A 119 -3.15 12.97 -6.36
N LYS A 120 -2.83 13.30 -7.60
CA LYS A 120 -3.80 13.72 -8.61
C LYS A 120 -4.26 12.59 -9.52
N SER A 121 -3.32 11.73 -9.97
CA SER A 121 -3.63 10.61 -10.86
C SER A 121 -4.05 9.35 -10.13
N GLY A 122 -3.61 9.18 -8.87
CA GLY A 122 -3.79 7.95 -8.11
C GLY A 122 -2.72 6.88 -8.41
N GLU A 123 -1.80 7.15 -9.34
CA GLU A 123 -0.72 6.21 -9.68
C GLU A 123 0.18 5.90 -8.49
N ILE A 124 0.60 4.65 -8.38
CA ILE A 124 1.45 4.16 -7.30
C ILE A 124 2.86 3.90 -7.80
N TYR A 125 3.83 4.36 -7.04
CA TYR A 125 5.26 4.23 -7.33
C TYR A 125 6.00 3.58 -6.17
N ALA A 126 7.11 2.91 -6.48
CA ALA A 126 8.06 2.42 -5.51
C ALA A 126 9.42 3.11 -5.71
N PHE A 127 10.12 3.41 -4.63
CA PHE A 127 11.48 3.93 -4.69
C PHE A 127 12.32 3.42 -3.53
N THR A 128 13.63 3.38 -3.71
CA THR A 128 14.62 3.07 -2.65
C THR A 128 15.46 4.31 -2.35
N SER A 129 16.17 4.32 -1.24
CA SER A 129 16.99 5.46 -0.80
C SER A 129 18.16 5.81 -1.74
N ASP A 130 18.54 4.90 -2.64
CA ASP A 130 19.60 5.09 -3.64
C ASP A 130 19.07 5.55 -5.00
N MET A 131 17.76 5.68 -5.17
CA MET A 131 17.13 6.23 -6.39
C MET A 131 16.94 7.74 -6.28
N THR A 132 17.00 8.41 -7.42
CA THR A 132 16.47 9.77 -7.54
C THR A 132 14.97 9.75 -7.80
N TYR A 133 14.28 10.86 -7.55
CA TYR A 133 12.84 10.94 -7.80
C TYR A 133 12.45 10.89 -9.29
N GLU A 134 13.40 10.95 -10.21
CA GLU A 134 13.23 10.70 -11.64
C GLU A 134 13.28 9.20 -12.00
N GLU A 135 13.78 8.38 -11.10
CA GLU A 135 13.96 6.93 -11.27
C GLU A 135 12.91 6.10 -10.55
N ILE A 136 11.92 6.74 -9.90
CA ILE A 136 10.83 6.03 -9.23
C ILE A 136 10.10 5.10 -10.19
N VAL A 137 9.73 3.92 -9.70
CA VAL A 137 9.19 2.84 -10.51
C VAL A 137 7.67 2.82 -10.38
N PRO A 138 6.89 2.95 -11.48
CA PRO A 138 5.45 2.76 -11.41
C PRO A 138 5.14 1.28 -11.12
N VAL A 139 4.29 1.01 -10.12
CA VAL A 139 3.97 -0.36 -9.69
C VAL A 139 2.48 -0.70 -9.79
N ALA A 140 1.61 0.30 -9.88
CA ALA A 140 0.19 0.14 -10.17
C ALA A 140 -0.40 1.44 -10.74
N SER A 141 -1.48 1.33 -11.49
CA SER A 141 -2.18 2.47 -12.09
C SER A 141 -3.04 3.24 -11.07
N ASP A 142 -3.42 2.58 -9.98
CA ASP A 142 -4.21 3.14 -8.90
C ASP A 142 -4.04 2.33 -7.60
N PHE A 143 -4.65 2.83 -6.51
CA PHE A 143 -4.54 2.21 -5.20
C PHE A 143 -5.26 0.87 -5.10
N GLU A 144 -6.38 0.69 -5.79
CA GLU A 144 -7.09 -0.59 -5.80
C GLU A 144 -6.27 -1.68 -6.46
N GLU A 145 -5.70 -1.41 -7.64
CA GLU A 145 -4.81 -2.35 -8.33
C GLU A 145 -3.60 -2.69 -7.44
N PHE A 146 -2.99 -1.68 -6.80
CA PHE A 146 -1.87 -1.90 -5.89
C PHE A 146 -2.25 -2.84 -4.74
N VAL A 147 -3.33 -2.57 -4.03
CA VAL A 147 -3.81 -3.39 -2.90
C VAL A 147 -4.14 -4.82 -3.34
N ARG A 148 -4.81 -4.98 -4.48
CA ARG A 148 -5.16 -6.29 -5.02
C ARG A 148 -3.92 -7.08 -5.42
N THR A 149 -2.94 -6.42 -6.02
CA THR A 149 -1.69 -7.07 -6.41
C THR A 149 -0.86 -7.47 -5.19
N MET A 150 -0.73 -6.59 -4.17
CA MET A 150 -0.08 -6.89 -2.90
C MET A 150 -0.74 -8.06 -2.16
N GLY A 151 -2.06 -8.04 -2.04
CA GLY A 151 -2.81 -9.12 -1.39
C GLY A 151 -2.73 -10.45 -2.15
N THR A 152 -2.71 -10.42 -3.50
CA THR A 152 -2.50 -11.60 -4.32
C THR A 152 -1.06 -12.14 -4.18
N ALA A 153 -0.07 -11.26 -4.08
CA ALA A 153 1.31 -11.64 -3.80
C ALA A 153 1.44 -12.34 -2.43
N GLN A 154 0.84 -11.78 -1.37
CA GLN A 154 0.80 -12.41 -0.06
C GLN A 154 0.13 -13.78 -0.09
N TYR A 155 -1.01 -13.90 -0.76
CA TYR A 155 -1.69 -15.17 -0.95
C TYR A 155 -0.79 -16.18 -1.69
N ALA A 156 -0.10 -15.74 -2.74
CA ALA A 156 0.82 -16.60 -3.51
C ALA A 156 1.98 -17.11 -2.64
N VAL A 157 2.58 -16.27 -1.81
CA VAL A 157 3.63 -16.66 -0.84
C VAL A 157 3.09 -17.72 0.13
N TRP A 158 1.93 -17.51 0.73
CA TRP A 158 1.35 -18.47 1.69
C TRP A 158 0.97 -19.82 1.06
N LYS A 159 0.64 -19.81 -0.25
CA LYS A 159 0.27 -21.04 -1.00
C LYS A 159 1.45 -21.67 -1.77
N ASN A 160 2.67 -21.13 -1.66
CA ASN A 160 3.86 -21.53 -2.44
C ASN A 160 3.59 -21.46 -3.96
N ALA A 161 2.93 -20.39 -4.41
CA ALA A 161 2.50 -20.13 -5.78
C ALA A 161 3.14 -18.86 -6.39
N GLU A 162 4.31 -18.44 -5.88
CA GLU A 162 5.02 -17.22 -6.29
C GLU A 162 5.34 -17.22 -7.77
N LYS A 163 5.68 -18.41 -8.32
CA LYS A 163 5.97 -18.57 -9.74
C LYS A 163 4.75 -18.23 -10.61
N GLU A 164 3.57 -18.72 -10.25
CA GLU A 164 2.32 -18.45 -10.99
C GLU A 164 1.92 -16.98 -10.87
N PHE A 165 2.17 -16.35 -9.72
CA PHE A 165 2.00 -14.93 -9.54
C PHE A 165 2.91 -14.15 -10.49
N ILE A 166 4.22 -14.41 -10.51
CA ILE A 166 5.17 -13.72 -11.37
C ILE A 166 4.85 -13.92 -12.86
N GLU A 167 4.50 -15.14 -13.30
CA GLU A 167 4.08 -15.42 -14.67
C GLU A 167 2.83 -14.63 -15.08
N SER A 168 1.95 -14.29 -14.14
CA SER A 168 0.82 -13.39 -14.41
C SER A 168 1.26 -11.94 -14.56
N MET A 169 2.17 -11.46 -13.69
CA MET A 169 2.69 -10.09 -13.74
C MET A 169 3.51 -9.79 -15.00
N GLU A 170 4.24 -10.77 -15.54
CA GLU A 170 5.02 -10.64 -16.80
C GLU A 170 4.19 -10.24 -18.02
N ARG A 171 2.88 -10.41 -17.96
CA ARG A 171 1.97 -10.07 -19.08
C ARG A 171 1.43 -8.65 -18.99
N GLU A 172 1.44 -8.05 -17.81
CA GLU A 172 0.73 -6.81 -17.52
C GLU A 172 1.66 -5.65 -17.18
N TYR A 173 2.86 -5.96 -16.64
CA TYR A 173 3.77 -4.96 -16.13
C TYR A 173 5.05 -4.80 -16.95
N SER A 174 5.63 -3.59 -16.91
CA SER A 174 6.95 -3.30 -17.50
C SER A 174 8.06 -4.05 -16.74
N GLU A 175 9.24 -4.15 -17.34
CA GLU A 175 10.39 -4.82 -16.72
C GLU A 175 10.78 -4.20 -15.36
N SER A 176 10.71 -2.87 -15.22
CA SER A 176 11.02 -2.16 -13.99
C SER A 176 9.98 -2.46 -12.90
N SER A 177 8.68 -2.41 -13.23
CA SER A 177 7.59 -2.75 -12.31
C SER A 177 7.67 -4.22 -11.91
N LEU A 178 7.96 -5.11 -12.88
CA LEU A 178 8.11 -6.53 -12.63
C LEU A 178 9.26 -6.86 -11.67
N LYS A 179 10.35 -6.08 -11.70
CA LYS A 179 11.44 -6.22 -10.73
C LYS A 179 10.94 -6.05 -9.30
N PHE A 180 10.16 -4.99 -9.03
CA PHE A 180 9.54 -4.76 -7.72
C PHE A 180 8.71 -5.97 -7.27
N TRP A 181 7.81 -6.48 -8.14
CA TRP A 181 6.95 -7.61 -7.81
C TRP A 181 7.73 -8.92 -7.60
N LYS A 182 8.82 -9.14 -8.34
CA LYS A 182 9.71 -10.28 -8.14
C LYS A 182 10.46 -10.21 -6.81
N GLU A 183 10.99 -9.06 -6.46
CA GLU A 183 11.68 -8.83 -5.19
C GLU A 183 10.73 -8.99 -4.01
N LEU A 184 9.50 -8.47 -4.11
CA LEU A 184 8.47 -8.59 -3.07
C LEU A 184 8.21 -10.04 -2.63
N VAL A 185 8.07 -10.97 -3.57
CA VAL A 185 7.76 -12.38 -3.26
C VAL A 185 8.99 -13.27 -3.07
N SER A 186 10.19 -12.80 -3.40
CA SER A 186 11.43 -13.58 -3.30
C SER A 186 12.06 -13.60 -1.92
N VAL A 187 11.59 -12.75 -1.01
CA VAL A 187 12.12 -12.60 0.36
C VAL A 187 11.60 -13.71 1.28
N TYR A 188 10.57 -14.41 0.89
CA TYR A 188 9.86 -15.45 1.66
C TYR A 188 10.04 -16.82 1.03
#